data_3bdcdffc53b3a355f16245689cd15cd8
#
_entry.id   3bdcdffc53b3a355f16245689cd15cd8
#
_cell.length_a   1.000
_cell.length_b   1.000
_cell.length_c   1.000
_cell.angle_alpha   90.00
_cell.angle_beta   90.00
_cell.angle_gamma   90.00
#
_symmetry.space_group_name_H-M   'P 1'
#
loop_
_entity.id
_entity.type
_entity.pdbx_description
1 polymer ?
#
loop_
_entity_poly.entity_id
_entity_poly.type
_entity_poly.pdbx_seq_one_letter_code
_entity_poly.pdbx_strand_id
1 'polypeptide(L)'
;MLDDLDRKIVGILIGDARISLKDLAQRVGLSSPSVAERLRRLEERGVIRAFTIDVDPAALGYTLQAIVRIRPLPGKLHVVQKLIEEIPEFSECDKVTGEDCFIGRLHLRSIEHLDRILDRIADKAETNTAIVKGQPLQRRLPPLRPE
;
A
#
# COMPACT_ATOMS: atom_id res chain seq x y z
N MET A 1 12.33 -17.56 5.51
CA MET A 1 12.93 -16.53 6.38
C MET A 1 14.13 -15.92 5.68
N LEU A 2 14.42 -14.66 5.92
CA LEU A 2 15.58 -13.98 5.33
C LEU A 2 16.84 -14.29 6.13
N ASP A 3 17.96 -14.55 5.45
CA ASP A 3 19.26 -14.56 6.10
C ASP A 3 19.78 -13.15 6.40
N ASP A 4 20.91 -13.03 7.09
CA ASP A 4 21.42 -11.72 7.51
C ASP A 4 21.90 -10.86 6.34
N LEU A 5 22.42 -11.48 5.28
CA LEU A 5 22.81 -10.75 4.07
C LEU A 5 21.60 -10.22 3.31
N ASP A 6 20.55 -11.03 3.18
CA ASP A 6 19.29 -10.59 2.55
C ASP A 6 18.64 -9.45 3.34
N ARG A 7 18.62 -9.53 4.69
CA ARG A 7 18.15 -8.42 5.53
C ARG A 7 18.96 -7.15 5.33
N LYS A 8 20.27 -7.28 5.23
CA LYS A 8 21.15 -6.13 4.99
C LYS A 8 20.91 -5.50 3.63
N ILE A 9 20.75 -6.32 2.58
CA ILE A 9 20.40 -5.86 1.23
C ILE A 9 19.06 -5.10 1.25
N VAL A 10 18.01 -5.71 1.80
CA VAL A 10 16.68 -5.09 1.90
C VAL A 10 16.75 -3.79 2.70
N GLY A 11 17.47 -3.77 3.83
CA GLY A 11 17.62 -2.58 4.66
C GLY A 11 18.27 -1.41 3.93
N ILE A 12 19.29 -1.68 3.12
CA ILE A 12 19.93 -0.64 2.29
C ILE A 12 18.95 -0.13 1.22
N LEU A 13 18.24 -1.02 0.54
CA LEU A 13 17.28 -0.68 -0.50
C LEU A 13 16.07 0.12 0.02
N ILE A 14 15.65 -0.11 1.25
CA ILE A 14 14.60 0.70 1.89
C ILE A 14 15.03 2.17 1.99
N GLY A 15 16.30 2.42 2.29
CA GLY A 15 16.84 3.78 2.40
C GLY A 15 17.22 4.41 1.06
N ASP A 16 17.64 3.58 0.11
CA ASP A 16 18.05 4.00 -1.24
C ASP A 16 17.76 2.90 -2.26
N ALA A 17 16.54 2.92 -2.82
CA ALA A 17 16.13 1.95 -3.83
C ALA A 17 16.83 2.13 -5.18
N ARG A 18 17.53 3.24 -5.40
CA ARG A 18 18.24 3.55 -6.64
C ARG A 18 19.75 3.32 -6.55
N ILE A 19 20.23 2.76 -5.45
CA ILE A 19 21.64 2.41 -5.29
C ILE A 19 22.11 1.54 -6.46
N SER A 20 23.32 1.78 -6.97
CA SER A 20 23.90 0.92 -8.00
C SER A 20 24.20 -0.49 -7.44
N LEU A 21 24.20 -1.48 -8.33
CA LEU A 21 24.56 -2.85 -7.95
C LEU A 21 25.96 -2.90 -7.39
N LYS A 22 26.89 -2.15 -7.97
CA LYS A 22 28.28 -2.04 -7.51
C LYS A 22 28.36 -1.51 -6.09
N ASP A 23 27.67 -0.41 -5.79
CA ASP A 23 27.69 0.20 -4.45
C ASP A 23 26.98 -0.67 -3.43
N LEU A 24 25.89 -1.32 -3.81
CA LEU A 24 25.19 -2.28 -2.94
C LEU A 24 26.12 -3.46 -2.59
N ALA A 25 26.79 -4.03 -3.58
CA ALA A 25 27.73 -5.14 -3.39
C ALA A 25 28.87 -4.74 -2.44
N GLN A 26 29.43 -3.55 -2.62
CA GLN A 26 30.48 -3.02 -1.75
C GLN A 26 29.99 -2.88 -0.30
N ARG A 27 28.78 -2.35 -0.09
CA ARG A 27 28.21 -2.15 1.24
C ARG A 27 27.88 -3.44 1.98
N VAL A 28 27.54 -4.52 1.27
CA VAL A 28 27.24 -5.83 1.87
C VAL A 28 28.45 -6.76 1.90
N GLY A 29 29.55 -6.39 1.25
CA GLY A 29 30.79 -7.19 1.24
C GLY A 29 30.72 -8.40 0.32
N LEU A 30 30.01 -8.31 -0.79
CA LEU A 30 29.86 -9.36 -1.80
C LEU A 30 30.28 -8.85 -3.18
N SER A 31 30.47 -9.78 -4.12
CA SER A 31 30.62 -9.43 -5.54
C SER A 31 29.29 -8.96 -6.14
N SER A 32 29.36 -8.16 -7.20
CA SER A 32 28.15 -7.71 -7.91
C SER A 32 27.31 -8.87 -8.44
N PRO A 33 27.87 -9.92 -9.06
CA PRO A 33 27.08 -11.09 -9.46
C PRO A 33 26.37 -11.80 -8.29
N SER A 34 27.02 -11.90 -7.13
CA SER A 34 26.41 -12.51 -5.94
C SER A 34 25.23 -11.72 -5.43
N VAL A 35 25.34 -10.40 -5.41
CA VAL A 35 24.22 -9.51 -5.01
C VAL A 35 23.10 -9.56 -6.03
N ALA A 36 23.43 -9.54 -7.33
CA ALA A 36 22.43 -9.65 -8.40
C ALA A 36 21.60 -10.94 -8.27
N GLU A 37 22.25 -12.07 -7.98
CA GLU A 37 21.55 -13.34 -7.78
C GLU A 37 20.66 -13.33 -6.53
N ARG A 38 21.13 -12.73 -5.42
CA ARG A 38 20.28 -12.57 -4.22
C ARG A 38 19.07 -11.68 -4.48
N LEU A 39 19.25 -10.56 -5.20
CA LEU A 39 18.12 -9.69 -5.58
C LEU A 39 17.09 -10.45 -6.42
N ARG A 40 17.56 -11.20 -7.43
CA ARG A 40 16.67 -12.01 -8.28
C ARG A 40 15.86 -12.99 -7.44
N ARG A 41 16.47 -13.67 -6.48
CA ARG A 41 15.76 -14.60 -5.59
C ARG A 41 14.77 -13.91 -4.67
N LEU A 42 15.13 -12.73 -4.14
CA LEU A 42 14.21 -11.92 -3.29
C LEU A 42 12.97 -11.47 -4.07
N GLU A 43 13.13 -11.11 -5.33
CA GLU A 43 12.00 -10.79 -6.21
C GLU A 43 11.18 -12.03 -6.55
N GLU A 44 11.80 -13.13 -6.97
CA GLU A 44 11.12 -14.38 -7.31
C GLU A 44 10.33 -14.98 -6.14
N ARG A 45 10.86 -14.86 -4.92
CA ARG A 45 10.19 -15.30 -3.69
C ARG A 45 9.12 -14.33 -3.21
N GLY A 46 8.96 -13.18 -3.88
CA GLY A 46 8.00 -12.15 -3.50
C GLY A 46 8.36 -11.39 -2.22
N VAL A 47 9.60 -11.49 -1.75
CA VAL A 47 10.09 -10.70 -0.61
C VAL A 47 10.19 -9.24 -1.01
N ILE A 48 10.81 -8.97 -2.16
CA ILE A 48 10.73 -7.68 -2.84
C ILE A 48 9.59 -7.81 -3.86
N ARG A 49 8.48 -7.13 -3.60
CA ARG A 49 7.30 -7.19 -4.46
C ARG A 49 7.37 -6.25 -5.64
N ALA A 50 8.04 -5.12 -5.46
CA ALA A 50 8.21 -4.13 -6.52
C ALA A 50 9.33 -3.15 -6.18
N PHE A 51 9.96 -2.60 -7.21
CA PHE A 51 10.69 -1.34 -7.16
C PHE A 51 9.77 -0.27 -7.75
N THR A 52 9.40 0.71 -6.96
CA THR A 52 8.41 1.72 -7.33
C THR A 52 8.78 3.08 -6.76
N ILE A 53 7.99 4.08 -7.09
CA ILE A 53 8.09 5.42 -6.52
C ILE A 53 6.89 5.70 -5.63
N ASP A 54 7.09 6.52 -4.61
CA ASP A 54 6.03 7.10 -3.81
C ASP A 54 5.77 8.52 -4.32
N VAL A 55 4.54 8.79 -4.74
CA VAL A 55 4.15 10.07 -5.31
C VAL A 55 3.16 10.74 -4.36
N ASP A 56 3.40 12.02 -4.05
CA ASP A 56 2.49 12.81 -3.24
C ASP A 56 1.14 12.99 -3.97
N PRO A 57 0.04 12.45 -3.44
CA PRO A 57 -1.28 12.59 -4.06
C PRO A 57 -1.71 14.05 -4.23
N ALA A 58 -1.28 14.95 -3.33
CA ALA A 58 -1.58 16.37 -3.45
C ALA A 58 -0.97 16.99 -4.71
N ALA A 59 0.22 16.54 -5.12
CA ALA A 59 0.84 16.96 -6.38
C ALA A 59 0.04 16.56 -7.62
N LEU A 60 -0.82 15.53 -7.49
CA LEU A 60 -1.73 15.08 -8.54
C LEU A 60 -3.12 15.73 -8.44
N GLY A 61 -3.32 16.65 -7.51
CA GLY A 61 -4.59 17.35 -7.28
C GLY A 61 -5.53 16.68 -6.28
N TYR A 62 -5.10 15.60 -5.63
CA TYR A 62 -5.88 14.92 -4.58
C TYR A 62 -5.49 15.46 -3.22
N THR A 63 -6.12 16.54 -2.82
CA THR A 63 -5.79 17.28 -1.59
C THR A 63 -6.54 16.81 -0.35
N LEU A 64 -7.51 15.92 -0.52
CA LEU A 64 -8.34 15.39 0.54
C LEU A 64 -8.20 13.87 0.61
N GLN A 65 -8.11 13.33 1.82
CA GLN A 65 -8.12 11.89 2.06
C GLN A 65 -9.26 11.52 3.00
N ALA A 66 -9.86 10.38 2.75
CA ALA A 66 -10.90 9.81 3.61
C ALA A 66 -10.61 8.34 3.89
N ILE A 67 -10.99 7.90 5.09
CA ILE A 67 -11.05 6.49 5.44
C ILE A 67 -12.52 6.12 5.55
N VAL A 68 -12.92 5.11 4.78
CA VAL A 68 -14.30 4.66 4.70
C VAL A 68 -14.41 3.24 5.23
N ARG A 69 -15.29 3.06 6.22
CA ARG A 69 -15.73 1.74 6.69
C ARG A 69 -16.96 1.37 5.88
N ILE A 70 -16.96 0.18 5.31
CA ILE A 70 -18.01 -0.26 4.39
C ILE A 70 -18.59 -1.56 4.90
N ARG A 71 -19.91 -1.54 5.15
CA ARG A 71 -20.70 -2.70 5.54
C ARG A 71 -21.61 -3.09 4.37
N PRO A 72 -21.28 -4.13 3.60
CA PRO A 72 -22.16 -4.60 2.55
C PRO A 72 -23.52 -5.03 3.09
N LEU A 73 -24.60 -4.72 2.35
CA LEU A 73 -25.92 -5.26 2.61
C LEU A 73 -25.90 -6.78 2.43
N PRO A 74 -26.85 -7.53 3.06
CA PRO A 74 -26.89 -8.99 2.89
C PRO A 74 -26.87 -9.43 1.42
N GLY A 75 -25.96 -10.36 1.09
CA GLY A 75 -25.78 -10.86 -0.27
C GLY A 75 -25.02 -9.95 -1.22
N LYS A 76 -24.52 -8.80 -0.78
CA LYS A 76 -23.85 -7.80 -1.63
C LYS A 76 -22.33 -7.75 -1.46
N LEU A 77 -21.73 -8.67 -0.71
CA LEU A 77 -20.29 -8.66 -0.42
C LEU A 77 -19.43 -8.62 -1.68
N HIS A 78 -19.67 -9.52 -2.63
CA HIS A 78 -18.89 -9.61 -3.86
C HIS A 78 -19.11 -8.42 -4.79
N VAL A 79 -20.33 -7.92 -4.87
CA VAL A 79 -20.67 -6.74 -5.68
C VAL A 79 -19.95 -5.51 -5.13
N VAL A 80 -19.94 -5.34 -3.81
CA VAL A 80 -19.26 -4.21 -3.16
C VAL A 80 -17.74 -4.33 -3.33
N GLN A 81 -17.17 -5.50 -3.15
CA GLN A 81 -15.73 -5.72 -3.36
C GLN A 81 -15.32 -5.33 -4.78
N LYS A 82 -16.06 -5.81 -5.78
CA LYS A 82 -15.78 -5.50 -7.19
C LYS A 82 -15.88 -4.00 -7.46
N LEU A 83 -16.89 -3.33 -6.88
CA LEU A 83 -17.08 -1.89 -7.02
C LEU A 83 -15.89 -1.11 -6.42
N ILE A 84 -15.39 -1.52 -5.25
CA ILE A 84 -14.20 -0.92 -4.64
C ILE A 84 -12.98 -1.09 -5.57
N GLU A 85 -12.79 -2.27 -6.15
CA GLU A 85 -11.68 -2.57 -7.08
C GLU A 85 -11.75 -1.70 -8.35
N GLU A 86 -12.94 -1.33 -8.79
CA GLU A 86 -13.17 -0.53 -10.00
C GLU A 86 -13.08 0.99 -9.78
N ILE A 87 -13.17 1.46 -8.54
CA ILE A 87 -13.08 2.90 -8.21
C ILE A 87 -11.60 3.28 -8.01
N PRO A 88 -11.00 4.02 -8.96
CA PRO A 88 -9.56 4.28 -8.94
C PRO A 88 -9.10 5.18 -7.78
N GLU A 89 -10.00 5.93 -7.18
CA GLU A 89 -9.71 6.80 -6.04
C GLU A 89 -9.42 6.01 -4.76
N PHE A 90 -9.80 4.73 -4.67
CA PHE A 90 -9.33 3.84 -3.61
C PHE A 90 -7.86 3.50 -3.86
N SER A 91 -6.98 3.97 -2.99
CA SER A 91 -5.55 3.64 -3.06
C SER A 91 -5.21 2.34 -2.36
N GLU A 92 -6.00 1.97 -1.38
CA GLU A 92 -5.90 0.71 -0.64
C GLU A 92 -7.24 0.37 0.01
N CYS A 93 -7.46 -0.90 0.23
CA CYS A 93 -8.63 -1.39 0.97
C CYS A 93 -8.29 -2.71 1.64
N ASP A 94 -8.58 -2.80 2.92
CA ASP A 94 -8.46 -4.03 3.70
C ASP A 94 -9.83 -4.69 3.84
N LYS A 95 -9.86 -6.00 3.67
CA LYS A 95 -11.00 -6.84 4.05
C LYS A 95 -10.72 -7.36 5.44
N VAL A 96 -11.59 -7.02 6.38
CA VAL A 96 -11.38 -7.28 7.80
C VAL A 96 -12.49 -8.16 8.38
N THR A 97 -12.25 -8.70 9.57
CA THR A 97 -13.29 -9.40 10.33
C THR A 97 -14.25 -8.39 10.96
N GLY A 98 -15.50 -8.78 11.18
CA GLY A 98 -16.53 -7.94 11.76
C GLY A 98 -17.57 -7.50 10.73
N GLU A 99 -18.50 -6.64 11.16
CA GLU A 99 -19.62 -6.19 10.34
C GLU A 99 -19.19 -5.21 9.24
N ASP A 100 -18.25 -4.33 9.54
CA ASP A 100 -17.64 -3.42 8.57
C ASP A 100 -16.52 -4.16 7.83
N CYS A 101 -16.90 -4.99 6.85
CA CYS A 101 -16.00 -5.92 6.18
C CYS A 101 -14.83 -5.26 5.45
N PHE A 102 -14.97 -4.01 5.02
CA PHE A 102 -13.97 -3.27 4.26
C PHE A 102 -13.61 -1.97 4.94
N ILE A 103 -12.32 -1.66 4.96
CA ILE A 103 -11.78 -0.37 5.37
C ILE A 103 -10.90 0.13 4.24
N GLY A 104 -11.32 1.19 3.56
CA GLY A 104 -10.64 1.72 2.39
C GLY A 104 -10.12 3.14 2.61
N ARG A 105 -9.05 3.47 1.92
CA ARG A 105 -8.50 4.83 1.84
C ARG A 105 -8.80 5.41 0.47
N LEU A 106 -9.46 6.56 0.46
CA LEU A 106 -9.78 7.33 -0.74
C LEU A 106 -8.89 8.57 -0.84
N HIS A 107 -8.44 8.87 -2.04
CA HIS A 107 -7.84 10.15 -2.39
C HIS A 107 -8.82 10.95 -3.23
N LEU A 108 -9.11 12.19 -2.81
CA LEU A 108 -10.22 12.98 -3.29
C LEU A 108 -9.78 14.41 -3.60
N ARG A 109 -10.48 15.05 -4.51
CA ARG A 109 -10.26 16.45 -4.87
C ARG A 109 -11.09 17.40 -4.04
N SER A 110 -12.27 16.95 -3.57
CA SER A 110 -13.24 17.75 -2.83
C SER A 110 -14.21 16.86 -2.07
N ILE A 111 -15.05 17.44 -1.22
CA ILE A 111 -16.16 16.75 -0.55
C ILE A 111 -17.20 16.29 -1.57
N GLU A 112 -17.47 17.09 -2.58
CA GLU A 112 -18.41 16.73 -3.65
C GLU A 112 -17.91 15.51 -4.44
N HIS A 113 -16.59 15.36 -4.62
CA HIS A 113 -15.99 14.18 -5.21
C HIS A 113 -16.23 12.94 -4.34
N LEU A 114 -16.08 13.06 -3.03
CA LEU A 114 -16.40 12.00 -2.07
C LEU A 114 -17.87 11.57 -2.19
N ASP A 115 -18.77 12.53 -2.21
CA ASP A 115 -20.22 12.26 -2.29
C ASP A 115 -20.57 11.47 -3.56
N ARG A 116 -19.98 11.82 -4.69
CA ARG A 116 -20.19 11.07 -5.95
C ARG A 116 -19.72 9.61 -5.86
N ILE A 117 -18.62 9.36 -5.17
CA ILE A 117 -18.10 7.99 -4.97
C ILE A 117 -19.02 7.23 -4.02
N LEU A 118 -19.40 7.83 -2.90
CA LEU A 118 -20.27 7.19 -1.90
C LEU A 118 -21.66 6.89 -2.48
N ASP A 119 -22.18 7.73 -3.35
CA ASP A 119 -23.47 7.52 -4.03
C ASP A 119 -23.47 6.24 -4.88
N ARG A 120 -22.33 5.87 -5.45
CA ARG A 120 -22.19 4.61 -6.20
C ARG A 120 -22.26 3.37 -5.31
N ILE A 121 -22.00 3.51 -4.04
CA ILE A 121 -21.94 2.42 -3.05
C ILE A 121 -23.23 2.35 -2.22
N ALA A 122 -23.93 3.47 -2.06
CA ALA A 122 -25.00 3.67 -1.08
C ALA A 122 -26.17 2.70 -1.19
N ASP A 123 -26.48 2.20 -2.38
CA ASP A 123 -27.56 1.22 -2.60
C ASP A 123 -27.16 -0.23 -2.29
N LYS A 124 -25.84 -0.48 -2.06
CA LYS A 124 -25.27 -1.82 -1.87
C LYS A 124 -24.62 -2.01 -0.51
N ALA A 125 -24.30 -0.93 0.19
CA ALA A 125 -23.60 -0.96 1.47
C ALA A 125 -23.90 0.27 2.32
N GLU A 126 -23.80 0.10 3.62
CA GLU A 126 -23.71 1.20 4.57
C GLU A 126 -22.25 1.66 4.66
N THR A 127 -22.02 2.96 4.74
CA THR A 127 -20.69 3.54 4.83
C THR A 127 -20.57 4.47 6.03
N ASN A 128 -19.38 4.49 6.63
CA ASN A 128 -19.00 5.43 7.66
C ASN A 128 -17.66 6.04 7.27
N THR A 129 -17.62 7.33 7.06
CA THR A 129 -16.47 8.04 6.50
C THR A 129 -15.83 8.96 7.53
N ALA A 130 -14.50 8.89 7.63
CA ALA A 130 -13.69 9.83 8.38
C ALA A 130 -12.76 10.59 7.43
N ILE A 131 -12.69 11.91 7.58
CA ILE A 131 -11.74 12.75 6.85
C ILE A 131 -10.40 12.71 7.58
N VAL A 132 -9.33 12.44 6.85
CA VAL A 132 -7.98 12.41 7.40
C VAL A 132 -7.51 13.84 7.63
N LYS A 133 -7.21 14.17 8.88
CA LYS A 133 -6.68 15.48 9.27
C LYS A 133 -5.15 15.55 9.13
N GLY A 134 -4.49 14.42 9.27
CA GLY A 134 -3.05 14.28 9.17
C GLY A 134 -2.62 12.83 9.38
N GLN A 135 -1.41 12.51 9.02
CA GLN A 135 -0.81 11.18 9.20
C GLN A 135 0.44 11.29 10.07
N PRO A 136 0.33 11.04 11.40
CA PRO A 136 1.50 11.02 12.28
C PRO A 136 2.55 10.00 11.85
N LEU A 137 2.09 8.94 11.20
CA LEU A 137 2.93 7.89 10.65
C LEU A 137 2.46 7.58 9.23
N GLN A 138 3.26 7.94 8.25
CA GLN A 138 3.10 7.47 6.89
C GLN A 138 3.54 6.01 6.77
N ARG A 139 3.12 5.34 5.71
CA ARG A 139 3.46 3.93 5.48
C ARG A 139 4.96 3.70 5.59
N ARG A 140 5.34 2.75 6.43
CA ARG A 140 6.70 2.21 6.52
C ARG A 140 6.63 0.70 6.71
N LEU A 141 7.75 0.03 6.50
CA LEU A 141 7.83 -1.40 6.75
C LEU A 141 7.90 -1.69 8.26
N PRO A 142 7.42 -2.86 8.70
CA PRO A 142 7.69 -3.33 10.05
C PRO A 142 9.21 -3.56 10.23
N PRO A 143 9.69 -3.70 11.46
CA PRO A 143 11.09 -4.00 11.71
C PRO A 143 11.56 -5.23 10.92
N LEU A 144 12.77 -5.16 10.35
CA LEU A 144 13.33 -6.27 9.58
C LEU A 144 13.65 -7.50 10.43
N ARG A 145 13.80 -7.31 11.74
CA ARG A 145 13.94 -8.39 12.72
C ARG A 145 12.79 -8.26 13.72
N PRO A 146 11.82 -9.19 13.71
CA PRO A 146 10.85 -9.28 14.80
C PRO A 146 11.59 -9.63 16.10
N GLU A 147 11.17 -9.03 17.21
CA GLU A 147 11.66 -9.40 18.54
C GLU A 147 11.13 -10.78 18.94
#